data_1b944dd53ce9fc9b7e5c6d0287e4f73d
#
_entry.id   1b944dd53ce9fc9b7e5c6d0287e4f73d
#
_cell.length_a   1.000
_cell.length_b   1.000
_cell.length_c   1.000
_cell.angle_alpha   90.00
_cell.angle_beta   90.00
_cell.angle_gamma   90.00
#
_symmetry.space_group_name_H-M   'P 1'
#
loop_
_entity.id
_entity.type
_entity.pdbx_description
1 polymer ?
#
loop_
_entity_poly.entity_id
_entity_poly.type
_entity_poly.pdbx_seq_one_letter_code
_entity_poly.pdbx_strand_id
1 'polypeptide(L)'
;VMENVKGLLSAKIKKQSVFDLIKRDLSNPASVFKKSKSKKYKIFSLVNEPDSYTSNGSPIYNNNKSFVIESENYGVPQKRHRVILLGIREDIAHKPETLKHSEKKINLNAVIRDLPKIRSGLHRKYISSEIIDGKKKRYYDKVIDNDKNWLEITDSFKKEITSKNGFLNNSTEKKRTISLKGIGSEFVKCNTPYKKNPLYDWYNDPKLEGACNHISRGHLIQDLKRYMFASLFTKTNDRFPRLCDYEQHSKDLLPDHKSANTGKFADRFRVQLPNEPATTVTSHISKDGHYFIHFDPNQCRSLTVREAARIQTFPDNYLFCGPRTAQYHQVGNAVPPYLSKQIGEIVSNILKE
;
A
#
# COMPACT_ATOMS: atom_id res chain seq x y z
N VAL A 1 -17.34 -14.85 -6.61
CA VAL A 1 -16.31 -14.44 -5.63
C VAL A 1 -16.71 -13.09 -5.04
N MET A 2 -16.62 -12.97 -3.71
CA MET A 2 -16.88 -11.72 -2.96
C MET A 2 -15.65 -11.36 -2.14
N GLU A 3 -15.18 -10.11 -2.18
CA GLU A 3 -14.06 -9.59 -1.39
C GLU A 3 -14.53 -8.48 -0.44
N ASN A 4 -13.97 -8.44 0.78
CA ASN A 4 -14.21 -7.36 1.74
C ASN A 4 -13.02 -7.20 2.70
N VAL A 5 -13.04 -6.13 3.50
CA VAL A 5 -12.03 -5.87 4.52
C VAL A 5 -12.20 -6.80 5.73
N LYS A 6 -11.08 -7.09 6.43
CA LYS A 6 -11.07 -7.95 7.64
C LYS A 6 -12.05 -7.47 8.75
N GLY A 7 -12.33 -6.17 8.82
CA GLY A 7 -13.29 -5.60 9.77
C GLY A 7 -14.71 -6.17 9.64
N LEU A 8 -15.07 -6.76 8.49
CA LEU A 8 -16.34 -7.45 8.28
C LEU A 8 -16.58 -8.57 9.30
N LEU A 9 -15.52 -9.28 9.72
CA LEU A 9 -15.64 -10.40 10.66
C LEU A 9 -16.09 -9.98 12.08
N SER A 10 -15.84 -8.73 12.46
CA SER A 10 -16.23 -8.18 13.77
C SER A 10 -17.48 -7.30 13.71
N ALA A 11 -17.97 -6.99 12.51
CA ALA A 11 -19.13 -6.13 12.32
C ALA A 11 -20.42 -6.82 12.78
N LYS A 12 -21.30 -6.08 13.47
CA LYS A 12 -22.57 -6.58 13.97
C LYS A 12 -23.71 -5.62 13.62
N ILE A 13 -24.89 -6.19 13.29
CA ILE A 13 -26.17 -5.47 13.14
C ILE A 13 -27.15 -6.12 14.10
N LYS A 14 -27.76 -5.34 15.00
CA LYS A 14 -28.71 -5.84 16.02
C LYS A 14 -28.19 -7.08 16.76
N LYS A 15 -26.92 -7.06 17.19
CA LYS A 15 -26.17 -8.14 17.85
C LYS A 15 -25.85 -9.37 16.99
N GLN A 16 -26.29 -9.45 15.73
CA GLN A 16 -25.96 -10.54 14.82
C GLN A 16 -24.69 -10.24 14.03
N SER A 17 -23.88 -11.27 13.79
CA SER A 17 -22.67 -11.16 12.95
C SER A 17 -23.06 -10.82 11.51
N VAL A 18 -22.49 -9.73 10.95
CA VAL A 18 -22.73 -9.34 9.56
C VAL A 18 -22.14 -10.39 8.61
N PHE A 19 -21.01 -10.97 8.97
CA PHE A 19 -20.36 -12.00 8.15
C PHE A 19 -21.23 -13.25 8.02
N ASP A 20 -21.88 -13.70 9.11
CA ASP A 20 -22.75 -14.87 9.08
C ASP A 20 -24.05 -14.59 8.32
N LEU A 21 -24.59 -13.37 8.44
CA LEU A 21 -25.72 -12.93 7.61
C LEU A 21 -25.38 -12.98 6.11
N ILE A 22 -24.21 -12.45 5.73
CA ILE A 22 -23.75 -12.46 4.32
C ILE A 22 -23.56 -13.91 3.83
N LYS A 23 -22.92 -14.80 4.61
CA LYS A 23 -22.78 -16.22 4.22
C LYS A 23 -24.14 -16.87 3.98
N ARG A 24 -25.09 -16.66 4.89
CA ARG A 24 -26.46 -17.18 4.78
C ARG A 24 -27.13 -16.67 3.51
N ASP A 25 -27.11 -15.36 3.28
CA ASP A 25 -27.80 -14.74 2.15
C ASP A 25 -27.17 -15.12 0.80
N LEU A 26 -25.83 -15.24 0.75
CA LEU A 26 -25.10 -15.76 -0.43
C LEU A 26 -25.35 -17.25 -0.67
N SER A 27 -25.53 -18.05 0.40
CA SER A 27 -25.82 -19.49 0.24
C SER A 27 -27.23 -19.72 -0.31
N ASN A 28 -28.19 -18.86 0.00
CA ASN A 28 -29.56 -18.98 -0.47
C ASN A 28 -30.15 -17.62 -0.88
N PRO A 29 -29.78 -17.05 -2.04
CA PRO A 29 -30.24 -15.74 -2.47
C PRO A 29 -31.77 -15.64 -2.59
N ALA A 30 -32.46 -16.75 -2.90
CA ALA A 30 -33.92 -16.78 -2.99
C ALA A 30 -34.62 -16.48 -1.65
N SER A 31 -33.94 -16.72 -0.52
CA SER A 31 -34.50 -16.37 0.81
C SER A 31 -34.57 -14.85 1.04
N VAL A 32 -33.75 -14.08 0.36
CA VAL A 32 -33.72 -12.61 0.44
C VAL A 32 -34.60 -11.98 -0.62
N PHE A 33 -34.55 -12.51 -1.84
CA PHE A 33 -35.31 -12.01 -3.00
C PHE A 33 -36.51 -12.90 -3.28
N LYS A 34 -37.62 -12.66 -2.62
CA LYS A 34 -38.86 -13.47 -2.64
C LYS A 34 -39.38 -13.88 -4.02
N LYS A 35 -38.99 -13.20 -5.10
CA LYS A 35 -39.37 -13.51 -6.49
C LYS A 35 -38.26 -14.20 -7.30
N SER A 36 -37.13 -14.51 -6.68
CA SER A 36 -35.97 -15.10 -7.36
C SER A 36 -36.06 -16.63 -7.35
N LYS A 37 -35.89 -17.25 -8.54
CA LYS A 37 -35.67 -18.70 -8.71
C LYS A 37 -34.18 -19.02 -8.68
N SER A 38 -33.36 -18.27 -7.92
CA SER A 38 -31.90 -18.47 -7.88
C SER A 38 -31.55 -19.83 -7.28
N LYS A 39 -30.49 -20.44 -7.81
CA LYS A 39 -29.88 -21.63 -7.25
C LYS A 39 -29.22 -21.31 -5.91
N LYS A 40 -29.02 -22.33 -5.07
CA LYS A 40 -28.23 -22.23 -3.84
C LYS A 40 -26.73 -22.36 -4.14
N TYR A 41 -25.93 -21.91 -3.19
CA TYR A 41 -24.47 -21.92 -3.31
C TYR A 41 -23.81 -22.49 -2.05
N LYS A 42 -22.76 -23.26 -2.25
CA LYS A 42 -21.83 -23.69 -1.21
C LYS A 42 -20.72 -22.66 -1.09
N ILE A 43 -20.48 -22.15 0.12
CA ILE A 43 -19.50 -21.07 0.36
C ILE A 43 -18.20 -21.65 0.86
N PHE A 44 -17.16 -21.59 0.03
CA PHE A 44 -15.83 -22.13 0.31
C PHE A 44 -14.84 -21.04 0.72
N SER A 45 -13.89 -21.42 1.59
CA SER A 45 -12.65 -20.70 1.81
C SER A 45 -11.67 -21.00 0.65
N LEU A 46 -10.82 -20.02 0.33
CA LEU A 46 -9.68 -20.19 -0.56
C LEU A 46 -8.36 -20.40 0.20
N VAL A 47 -8.43 -20.46 1.53
CA VAL A 47 -7.24 -20.55 2.42
C VAL A 47 -7.15 -21.91 3.10
N ASN A 48 -8.27 -22.37 3.65
CA ASN A 48 -8.33 -23.59 4.45
C ASN A 48 -9.33 -24.58 3.87
N GLU A 49 -9.04 -25.85 4.00
CA GLU A 49 -10.04 -26.89 3.79
C GLU A 49 -11.17 -26.78 4.83
N PRO A 50 -12.38 -27.22 4.52
CA PRO A 50 -13.47 -27.29 5.49
C PRO A 50 -13.15 -28.23 6.66
N ASP A 51 -13.55 -27.84 7.88
CA ASP A 51 -13.42 -28.68 9.08
C ASP A 51 -14.33 -29.92 8.99
N SER A 52 -15.50 -29.77 8.35
CA SER A 52 -16.46 -30.85 8.07
C SER A 52 -17.46 -30.43 6.99
N TYR A 53 -18.38 -31.33 6.66
CA TYR A 53 -19.45 -31.09 5.70
C TYR A 53 -20.82 -31.44 6.30
N THR A 54 -21.84 -30.69 5.93
CA THR A 54 -23.23 -31.04 6.23
C THR A 54 -23.69 -32.26 5.43
N SER A 55 -24.84 -32.84 5.76
CA SER A 55 -25.44 -33.97 5.04
C SER A 55 -25.68 -33.68 3.53
N ASN A 56 -25.90 -32.40 3.17
CA ASN A 56 -26.06 -31.97 1.76
C ASN A 56 -24.73 -31.55 1.11
N GLY A 57 -23.57 -31.84 1.76
CA GLY A 57 -22.24 -31.56 1.23
C GLY A 57 -21.83 -30.10 1.26
N SER A 58 -22.48 -29.24 2.08
CA SER A 58 -22.04 -27.86 2.28
C SER A 58 -20.89 -27.80 3.25
N PRO A 59 -19.82 -27.00 2.97
CA PRO A 59 -18.64 -26.92 3.83
C PRO A 59 -18.93 -26.19 5.13
N ILE A 60 -18.36 -26.67 6.25
CA ILE A 60 -18.44 -26.08 7.58
C ILE A 60 -17.05 -25.59 7.96
N TYR A 61 -16.97 -24.36 8.46
CA TYR A 61 -15.77 -23.73 9.00
C TYR A 61 -16.09 -23.21 10.42
N ASN A 62 -15.40 -23.77 11.42
CA ASN A 62 -15.59 -23.43 12.84
C ASN A 62 -15.07 -22.02 13.16
N ASN A 63 -14.15 -21.49 12.34
CA ASN A 63 -13.56 -20.18 12.54
C ASN A 63 -13.71 -19.31 11.28
N ASN A 64 -14.37 -18.18 11.43
CA ASN A 64 -14.54 -17.21 10.34
C ASN A 64 -13.21 -16.62 9.82
N LYS A 65 -12.10 -16.70 10.58
CA LYS A 65 -10.76 -16.33 10.12
C LYS A 65 -10.27 -17.21 8.97
N SER A 66 -10.83 -18.41 8.78
CA SER A 66 -10.55 -19.29 7.65
C SER A 66 -10.81 -18.66 6.28
N PHE A 67 -11.54 -17.56 6.23
CA PHE A 67 -11.81 -16.81 4.99
C PHE A 67 -10.86 -15.60 4.80
N VAL A 68 -9.87 -15.40 5.68
CA VAL A 68 -8.94 -14.27 5.58
C VAL A 68 -7.73 -14.66 4.75
N ILE A 69 -7.57 -14.02 3.60
CA ILE A 69 -6.36 -14.11 2.80
C ILE A 69 -5.36 -13.05 3.28
N GLU A 70 -4.19 -13.49 3.72
CA GLU A 70 -3.02 -12.68 4.01
C GLU A 70 -2.14 -12.66 2.76
N SER A 71 -2.28 -11.63 1.93
CA SER A 71 -1.76 -11.63 0.55
C SER A 71 -0.24 -11.83 0.44
N GLU A 72 0.52 -11.44 1.48
CA GLU A 72 1.98 -11.65 1.55
C GLU A 72 2.38 -13.13 1.59
N ASN A 73 1.47 -14.02 1.95
CA ASN A 73 1.70 -15.46 1.95
C ASN A 73 1.48 -16.09 0.55
N TYR A 74 1.00 -15.29 -0.41
CA TYR A 74 0.66 -15.73 -1.77
C TYR A 74 1.42 -14.94 -2.85
N GLY A 75 2.65 -14.49 -2.52
CA GLY A 75 3.54 -13.81 -3.48
C GLY A 75 3.20 -12.34 -3.75
N VAL A 76 2.35 -11.71 -2.95
CA VAL A 76 2.08 -10.27 -3.05
C VAL A 76 3.00 -9.51 -2.10
N PRO A 77 3.78 -8.49 -2.56
CA PRO A 77 4.74 -7.77 -1.73
C PRO A 77 4.07 -6.76 -0.78
N GLN A 78 2.95 -7.14 -0.16
CA GLN A 78 2.11 -6.27 0.65
C GLN A 78 1.33 -7.06 1.70
N LYS A 79 1.28 -6.56 2.94
CA LYS A 79 0.46 -7.07 4.06
C LYS A 79 -0.99 -6.59 3.89
N ARG A 80 -1.71 -7.13 2.88
CA ARG A 80 -3.12 -6.81 2.59
C ARG A 80 -4.00 -7.98 2.98
N HIS A 81 -4.66 -7.87 4.12
CA HIS A 81 -5.55 -8.90 4.64
C HIS A 81 -6.99 -8.61 4.23
N ARG A 82 -7.60 -9.58 3.54
CA ARG A 82 -8.96 -9.46 3.01
C ARG A 82 -9.76 -10.74 3.25
N VAL A 83 -11.04 -10.58 3.50
CA VAL A 83 -11.99 -11.70 3.53
C VAL A 83 -12.41 -11.95 2.10
N ILE A 84 -12.21 -13.18 1.61
CA ILE A 84 -12.68 -13.59 0.28
C ILE A 84 -13.51 -14.86 0.40
N LEU A 85 -14.71 -14.82 -0.16
CA LEU A 85 -15.66 -15.92 -0.22
C LEU A 85 -15.76 -16.44 -1.66
N LEU A 86 -15.65 -17.76 -1.85
CA LEU A 86 -15.92 -18.43 -3.12
C LEU A 86 -17.26 -19.17 -3.01
N GLY A 87 -18.28 -18.69 -3.75
CA GLY A 87 -19.56 -19.38 -3.87
C GLY A 87 -19.57 -20.28 -5.09
N ILE A 88 -19.78 -21.56 -4.89
CA ILE A 88 -19.98 -22.55 -5.96
C ILE A 88 -21.43 -22.98 -5.95
N ARG A 89 -22.07 -22.97 -7.10
CA ARG A 89 -23.48 -23.37 -7.24
C ARG A 89 -23.64 -24.85 -6.84
N GLU A 90 -24.71 -25.18 -6.10
CA GLU A 90 -24.88 -26.51 -5.47
C GLU A 90 -24.96 -27.68 -6.45
N ASP A 91 -25.34 -27.45 -7.70
CA ASP A 91 -25.41 -28.43 -8.78
C ASP A 91 -24.03 -28.68 -9.45
N ILE A 92 -22.98 -27.97 -9.05
CA ILE A 92 -21.61 -28.25 -9.44
C ILE A 92 -20.98 -29.16 -8.39
N ALA A 93 -20.58 -30.37 -8.80
CA ALA A 93 -20.03 -31.39 -7.90
C ALA A 93 -18.58 -31.11 -7.47
N HIS A 94 -17.86 -30.31 -8.25
CA HIS A 94 -16.43 -30.05 -8.03
C HIS A 94 -16.16 -29.24 -6.75
N LYS A 95 -15.11 -29.64 -6.01
CA LYS A 95 -14.62 -28.89 -4.84
C LYS A 95 -13.44 -28.01 -5.27
N PRO A 96 -13.37 -26.75 -4.79
CA PRO A 96 -12.24 -25.90 -5.14
C PRO A 96 -10.97 -26.34 -4.42
N GLU A 97 -9.84 -26.14 -5.07
CA GLU A 97 -8.54 -26.15 -4.41
C GLU A 97 -8.37 -24.91 -3.53
N THR A 98 -7.44 -24.96 -2.58
CA THR A 98 -6.99 -23.80 -1.83
C THR A 98 -5.81 -23.11 -2.53
N LEU A 99 -5.61 -21.81 -2.23
CA LEU A 99 -4.44 -21.06 -2.69
C LEU A 99 -3.15 -21.69 -2.16
N LYS A 100 -2.14 -21.80 -3.01
CA LYS A 100 -0.82 -22.36 -2.64
C LYS A 100 0.05 -21.26 -2.02
N HIS A 101 0.58 -21.51 -0.82
CA HIS A 101 1.49 -20.61 -0.15
C HIS A 101 2.78 -20.42 -0.96
N SER A 102 3.26 -19.19 -1.02
CA SER A 102 4.59 -18.88 -1.53
C SER A 102 5.66 -19.36 -0.55
N GLU A 103 6.77 -19.89 -1.06
CA GLU A 103 7.91 -20.32 -0.22
C GLU A 103 8.50 -19.18 0.60
N LYS A 104 8.53 -17.97 0.05
CA LYS A 104 9.12 -16.78 0.68
C LYS A 104 8.23 -15.55 0.47
N LYS A 105 8.17 -14.70 1.49
CA LYS A 105 7.55 -13.38 1.38
C LYS A 105 8.42 -12.45 0.54
N ILE A 106 7.79 -11.70 -0.35
CA ILE A 106 8.47 -10.73 -1.21
C ILE A 106 8.52 -9.38 -0.49
N ASN A 107 9.72 -8.84 -0.31
CA ASN A 107 9.91 -7.55 0.33
C ASN A 107 9.74 -6.38 -0.65
N LEU A 108 9.49 -5.20 -0.11
CA LEU A 108 9.26 -3.98 -0.87
C LEU A 108 10.42 -3.64 -1.80
N ASN A 109 11.67 -3.68 -1.29
CA ASN A 109 12.84 -3.30 -2.06
C ASN A 109 13.04 -4.18 -3.31
N ALA A 110 12.68 -5.46 -3.23
CA ALA A 110 12.80 -6.38 -4.35
C ALA A 110 11.96 -5.95 -5.57
N VAL A 111 10.86 -5.24 -5.36
CA VAL A 111 9.90 -4.90 -6.42
C VAL A 111 9.94 -3.46 -6.91
N ILE A 112 10.57 -2.54 -6.14
CA ILE A 112 10.64 -1.12 -6.57
C ILE A 112 12.05 -0.57 -6.80
N ARG A 113 13.11 -1.31 -6.44
CA ARG A 113 14.50 -0.82 -6.48
C ARG A 113 15.05 -0.53 -7.88
N ASP A 114 14.48 -1.16 -8.90
CA ASP A 114 14.86 -1.01 -10.30
C ASP A 114 14.13 0.14 -10.99
N LEU A 115 13.10 0.70 -10.38
CA LEU A 115 12.47 1.91 -10.88
C LEU A 115 13.44 3.10 -10.81
N PRO A 116 13.39 4.02 -11.80
CA PRO A 116 14.26 5.18 -11.82
C PRO A 116 14.17 5.98 -10.52
N LYS A 117 15.33 6.36 -9.96
CA LYS A 117 15.37 7.22 -8.76
C LYS A 117 14.96 8.62 -9.14
N ILE A 118 13.97 9.15 -8.43
CA ILE A 118 13.41 10.49 -8.65
C ILE A 118 13.30 11.22 -7.31
N ARG A 119 13.33 12.54 -7.34
CA ARG A 119 13.13 13.39 -6.16
C ARG A 119 11.65 13.73 -5.94
N SER A 120 11.30 14.24 -4.76
CA SER A 120 10.02 14.91 -4.56
C SER A 120 9.93 16.21 -5.37
N GLY A 121 8.70 16.63 -5.71
CA GLY A 121 8.47 18.03 -6.05
C GLY A 121 8.53 18.93 -4.82
N LEU A 122 8.86 20.22 -5.00
CA LEU A 122 8.71 21.27 -4.02
C LEU A 122 7.36 21.95 -4.22
N HIS A 123 6.59 22.16 -3.13
CA HIS A 123 5.30 22.81 -3.25
C HIS A 123 5.35 24.22 -2.68
N ARG A 124 5.27 24.38 -1.37
CA ARG A 124 5.31 25.68 -0.67
C ARG A 124 5.88 25.52 0.73
N LYS A 125 6.36 26.63 1.27
CA LYS A 125 6.91 26.71 2.63
C LYS A 125 5.85 27.35 3.54
N TYR A 126 5.51 26.70 4.64
CA TYR A 126 4.67 27.28 5.69
C TYR A 126 5.42 28.43 6.38
N ILE A 127 4.75 29.56 6.59
CA ILE A 127 5.31 30.73 7.26
C ILE A 127 4.67 30.91 8.63
N SER A 128 3.37 31.08 8.67
CA SER A 128 2.64 31.38 9.90
C SER A 128 1.19 30.91 9.83
N SER A 129 0.50 31.05 10.95
CA SER A 129 -0.95 30.90 10.99
C SER A 129 -1.55 31.83 12.02
N GLU A 130 -2.77 32.30 11.76
CA GLU A 130 -3.58 33.09 12.65
C GLU A 130 -4.98 32.50 12.78
N ILE A 131 -5.71 32.92 13.82
CA ILE A 131 -7.11 32.54 14.00
C ILE A 131 -7.97 33.72 13.57
N ILE A 132 -8.76 33.52 12.50
CA ILE A 132 -9.73 34.47 11.98
C ILE A 132 -11.10 33.81 12.08
N ASP A 133 -12.05 34.45 12.75
CA ASP A 133 -13.43 33.94 12.95
C ASP A 133 -13.45 32.50 13.48
N GLY A 134 -12.58 32.20 14.48
CA GLY A 134 -12.48 30.88 15.09
C GLY A 134 -11.86 29.78 14.18
N LYS A 135 -11.44 30.11 12.96
CA LYS A 135 -10.80 29.20 12.00
C LYS A 135 -9.31 29.51 11.86
N LYS A 136 -8.47 28.45 11.88
CA LYS A 136 -7.02 28.59 11.67
C LYS A 136 -6.73 28.81 10.18
N LYS A 137 -6.27 30.02 9.83
CA LYS A 137 -5.78 30.38 8.48
C LYS A 137 -4.26 30.23 8.45
N ARG A 138 -3.72 29.59 7.42
CA ARG A 138 -2.28 29.34 7.25
C ARG A 138 -1.74 30.12 6.06
N TYR A 139 -0.56 30.67 6.21
CA TYR A 139 0.15 31.45 5.19
C TYR A 139 1.36 30.64 4.70
N TYR A 140 1.65 30.74 3.41
CA TYR A 140 2.67 29.97 2.75
C TYR A 140 3.40 30.81 1.70
N ASP A 141 4.72 30.68 1.63
CA ASP A 141 5.52 31.18 0.53
C ASP A 141 5.59 30.17 -0.61
N LYS A 142 5.61 30.69 -1.84
CA LYS A 142 5.86 29.89 -3.04
C LYS A 142 7.33 29.52 -3.11
N VAL A 143 7.62 28.27 -3.45
CA VAL A 143 8.98 27.74 -3.64
C VAL A 143 9.15 27.34 -5.10
N ILE A 144 10.27 27.75 -5.72
CA ILE A 144 10.61 27.36 -7.09
C ILE A 144 11.04 25.89 -7.09
N ASP A 145 10.33 25.05 -7.85
CA ASP A 145 10.61 23.63 -7.97
C ASP A 145 11.62 23.37 -9.09
N ASN A 146 12.89 23.20 -8.70
CA ASN A 146 13.96 22.74 -9.57
C ASN A 146 14.96 21.87 -8.78
N ASP A 147 15.85 21.19 -9.48
CA ASP A 147 16.79 20.23 -8.87
C ASP A 147 17.78 20.93 -7.93
N LYS A 148 18.25 22.13 -8.27
CA LYS A 148 19.19 22.91 -7.44
C LYS A 148 18.58 23.26 -6.10
N ASN A 149 17.41 23.91 -6.10
CA ASN A 149 16.70 24.29 -4.87
C ASN A 149 16.35 23.08 -4.01
N TRP A 150 15.93 21.96 -4.67
CA TRP A 150 15.61 20.74 -3.95
C TRP A 150 16.83 20.17 -3.25
N LEU A 151 18.00 20.12 -3.92
CA LEU A 151 19.26 19.67 -3.32
C LEU A 151 19.68 20.56 -2.14
N GLU A 152 19.68 21.88 -2.32
CA GLU A 152 20.05 22.83 -1.26
C GLU A 152 19.19 22.64 -0.02
N ILE A 153 17.86 22.57 -0.20
CA ILE A 153 16.90 22.40 0.89
C ILE A 153 17.09 21.04 1.60
N THR A 154 17.16 19.95 0.83
CA THR A 154 17.25 18.62 1.43
C THR A 154 18.62 18.31 2.03
N ASP A 155 19.71 18.90 1.51
CA ASP A 155 21.04 18.79 2.11
C ASP A 155 21.14 19.60 3.40
N SER A 156 20.48 20.75 3.48
CA SER A 156 20.39 21.50 4.73
C SER A 156 19.66 20.70 5.82
N PHE A 157 18.56 20.05 5.48
CA PHE A 157 17.82 19.16 6.40
C PHE A 157 18.66 17.97 6.85
N LYS A 158 19.35 17.35 5.91
CA LYS A 158 20.23 16.22 6.25
C LYS A 158 21.31 16.66 7.23
N LYS A 159 22.02 17.74 6.96
CA LYS A 159 23.04 18.31 7.86
C LYS A 159 22.47 18.61 9.24
N GLU A 160 21.34 19.32 9.32
CA GLU A 160 20.71 19.65 10.59
C GLU A 160 20.30 18.41 11.40
N ILE A 161 19.69 17.42 10.75
CA ILE A 161 19.24 16.17 11.40
C ILE A 161 20.46 15.36 11.89
N THR A 162 21.52 15.26 11.09
CA THR A 162 22.69 14.46 11.44
C THR A 162 23.63 15.15 12.45
N SER A 163 23.59 16.47 12.56
CA SER A 163 24.42 17.21 13.53
C SER A 163 23.90 17.14 14.96
N LYS A 164 22.65 16.79 15.17
CA LYS A 164 22.04 16.66 16.51
C LYS A 164 22.30 15.29 17.10
N ASN A 165 23.14 15.27 18.14
CA ASN A 165 23.39 14.18 19.11
C ASN A 165 23.24 12.74 18.61
N GLY A 166 24.35 12.09 18.23
CA GLY A 166 24.49 10.63 18.20
C GLY A 166 23.62 9.87 17.20
N PHE A 167 22.77 10.57 16.44
CA PHE A 167 21.76 9.97 15.60
C PHE A 167 22.34 9.10 14.45
N LEU A 168 23.59 9.38 14.05
CA LEU A 168 24.25 8.69 12.95
C LEU A 168 25.80 8.61 13.17
N ASN A 169 26.26 8.16 14.32
CA ASN A 169 27.69 7.99 14.55
C ASN A 169 28.39 6.99 13.58
N ASN A 170 27.63 6.28 12.75
CA ASN A 170 28.15 5.26 11.82
C ASN A 170 27.76 5.44 10.36
N SER A 171 27.11 6.53 9.94
CA SER A 171 26.82 6.71 8.51
C SER A 171 27.96 7.48 7.82
N THR A 172 28.94 6.75 7.33
CA THR A 172 29.84 7.18 6.24
C THR A 172 29.03 7.39 4.94
N GLU A 173 27.96 8.21 4.98
CA GLU A 173 27.23 8.51 3.76
C GLU A 173 28.06 9.46 2.90
N LYS A 174 28.72 8.86 1.91
CA LYS A 174 29.38 9.56 0.81
C LYS A 174 28.43 10.62 0.21
N LYS A 175 29.00 11.75 -0.23
CA LYS A 175 28.33 12.79 -1.01
C LYS A 175 27.35 12.16 -1.99
N ARG A 176 26.13 12.70 -2.13
CA ARG A 176 25.12 12.17 -3.06
C ARG A 176 25.71 12.04 -4.46
N THR A 177 25.95 10.81 -4.91
CA THR A 177 26.45 10.48 -6.25
C THR A 177 25.32 9.98 -7.17
N ILE A 178 24.06 10.05 -6.72
CA ILE A 178 22.93 9.49 -7.46
C ILE A 178 22.38 10.57 -8.41
N SER A 179 22.49 10.32 -9.70
CA SER A 179 21.73 11.07 -10.72
C SER A 179 20.24 10.81 -10.50
N LEU A 180 19.51 11.80 -10.02
CA LEU A 180 18.06 11.77 -9.94
C LEU A 180 17.46 12.26 -11.27
N LYS A 181 16.43 11.57 -11.77
CA LYS A 181 15.68 11.98 -12.95
C LYS A 181 14.59 13.00 -12.60
N GLY A 182 14.96 14.12 -11.96
CA GLY A 182 14.03 15.15 -11.52
C GLY A 182 12.87 14.55 -10.71
N ILE A 183 11.66 15.03 -10.93
CA ILE A 183 10.43 14.52 -10.29
C ILE A 183 9.82 13.30 -11.02
N GLY A 184 10.44 12.83 -12.09
CA GLY A 184 9.84 11.81 -12.97
C GLY A 184 8.81 12.38 -13.94
N SER A 185 8.06 11.49 -14.59
CA SER A 185 7.00 11.83 -15.54
C SER A 185 5.95 10.72 -15.67
N GLU A 186 4.90 10.95 -16.45
CA GLU A 186 3.90 9.90 -16.76
C GLU A 186 4.51 8.70 -17.48
N PHE A 187 5.62 8.90 -18.19
CA PHE A 187 6.47 7.82 -18.69
C PHE A 187 7.95 8.20 -18.50
N VAL A 188 8.70 7.31 -17.83
CA VAL A 188 10.15 7.47 -17.60
C VAL A 188 10.89 6.34 -18.30
N LYS A 189 11.69 6.66 -19.32
CA LYS A 189 12.53 5.68 -19.99
C LYS A 189 13.55 5.09 -19.01
N CYS A 190 13.58 3.75 -18.87
CA CYS A 190 14.54 3.03 -18.05
C CYS A 190 15.00 1.76 -18.76
N ASN A 191 16.33 1.51 -18.72
CA ASN A 191 16.97 0.53 -19.58
C ASN A 191 17.18 -0.85 -18.97
N THR A 192 16.82 -1.06 -17.68
CA THR A 192 17.19 -2.32 -17.03
C THR A 192 16.17 -2.77 -16.00
N PRO A 193 15.27 -3.67 -16.36
CA PRO A 193 14.50 -4.41 -15.37
C PRO A 193 15.45 -5.23 -14.50
N TYR A 194 15.19 -5.26 -13.20
CA TYR A 194 15.98 -6.03 -12.24
C TYR A 194 15.60 -7.51 -12.32
N LYS A 195 16.38 -8.30 -13.09
CA LYS A 195 16.13 -9.74 -13.33
C LYS A 195 16.01 -10.59 -12.07
N LYS A 196 16.59 -10.14 -10.94
CA LYS A 196 16.44 -10.83 -9.64
C LYS A 196 15.17 -10.42 -8.87
N ASN A 197 14.27 -9.59 -9.46
CA ASN A 197 12.95 -9.36 -8.90
C ASN A 197 12.14 -10.68 -8.96
N PRO A 198 11.60 -11.20 -7.85
CA PRO A 198 10.83 -12.44 -7.85
C PRO A 198 9.58 -12.42 -8.74
N LEU A 199 9.06 -11.23 -9.06
CA LEU A 199 7.94 -11.00 -9.96
C LEU A 199 8.36 -10.40 -11.31
N TYR A 200 9.63 -10.61 -11.73
CA TYR A 200 10.16 -10.02 -12.96
C TYR A 200 9.28 -10.35 -14.16
N ASP A 201 9.04 -11.64 -14.42
CA ASP A 201 8.24 -12.10 -15.57
C ASP A 201 6.78 -11.65 -15.51
N TRP A 202 6.29 -11.35 -14.31
CA TRP A 202 4.95 -10.80 -14.10
C TRP A 202 4.85 -9.31 -14.40
N TYR A 203 5.88 -8.52 -14.03
CA TYR A 203 5.88 -7.07 -14.24
C TYR A 203 6.37 -6.67 -15.61
N ASN A 204 7.36 -7.40 -16.13
CA ASN A 204 8.11 -6.98 -17.30
C ASN A 204 7.30 -7.10 -18.59
N ASP A 205 7.27 -6.01 -19.35
CA ASP A 205 6.90 -6.00 -20.76
C ASP A 205 8.12 -5.52 -21.57
N PRO A 206 8.77 -6.40 -22.37
CA PRO A 206 9.97 -6.05 -23.14
C PRO A 206 9.74 -4.90 -24.12
N LYS A 207 8.49 -4.65 -24.54
CA LYS A 207 8.13 -3.59 -25.48
C LYS A 207 7.96 -2.22 -24.82
N LEU A 208 7.86 -2.17 -23.49
CA LEU A 208 7.55 -0.93 -22.78
C LEU A 208 8.74 0.01 -22.66
N GLU A 209 9.97 -0.51 -22.55
CA GLU A 209 11.24 0.24 -22.41
C GLU A 209 11.24 1.34 -21.32
N GLY A 210 10.39 1.23 -20.32
CA GLY A 210 10.24 2.27 -19.31
C GLY A 210 9.22 1.95 -18.23
N ALA A 211 8.86 2.98 -17.47
CA ALA A 211 7.86 2.89 -16.40
C ALA A 211 6.78 3.97 -16.58
N CYS A 212 5.52 3.55 -16.67
CA CYS A 212 4.36 4.44 -16.70
C CYS A 212 3.99 4.93 -15.29
N ASN A 213 3.39 6.13 -15.19
CA ASN A 213 2.90 6.74 -13.94
C ASN A 213 3.97 6.83 -12.84
N HIS A 214 5.24 7.08 -13.23
CA HIS A 214 6.35 7.19 -12.29
C HIS A 214 6.75 8.65 -12.10
N ILE A 215 5.82 9.44 -11.56
CA ILE A 215 6.00 10.86 -11.22
C ILE A 215 5.74 11.08 -9.74
N SER A 216 6.64 11.78 -9.06
CA SER A 216 6.47 12.14 -7.65
C SER A 216 5.50 13.32 -7.49
N ARG A 217 4.95 13.46 -6.30
CA ARG A 217 4.16 14.64 -5.92
C ARG A 217 5.02 15.71 -5.26
N GLY A 218 4.54 16.95 -5.28
CA GLY A 218 5.09 18.02 -4.46
C GLY A 218 4.63 17.90 -3.01
N HIS A 219 5.55 18.17 -2.08
CA HIS A 219 5.29 18.21 -0.64
C HIS A 219 5.60 19.58 -0.07
N LEU A 220 4.99 19.92 1.09
CA LEU A 220 5.40 21.11 1.85
C LEU A 220 6.85 20.93 2.32
N ILE A 221 7.59 22.01 2.39
CA ILE A 221 9.00 22.01 2.80
C ILE A 221 9.17 21.37 4.19
N GLN A 222 8.26 21.67 5.12
CA GLN A 222 8.26 21.07 6.46
C GLN A 222 8.00 19.56 6.45
N ASP A 223 7.17 19.07 5.51
CA ASP A 223 6.93 17.63 5.39
C ASP A 223 8.14 16.91 4.78
N LEU A 224 8.89 17.55 3.88
CA LEU A 224 10.16 17.00 3.37
C LEU A 224 11.20 16.86 4.49
N LYS A 225 11.27 17.81 5.43
CA LYS A 225 12.14 17.67 6.61
C LYS A 225 11.76 16.46 7.46
N ARG A 226 10.45 16.24 7.69
CA ARG A 226 9.94 15.04 8.38
C ARG A 226 10.25 13.76 7.62
N TYR A 227 10.12 13.76 6.29
CA TYR A 227 10.45 12.59 5.47
C TYR A 227 11.94 12.25 5.49
N MET A 228 12.80 13.27 5.45
CA MET A 228 14.23 13.09 5.59
C MET A 228 14.58 12.44 6.93
N PHE A 229 14.04 13.01 8.04
CA PHE A 229 14.20 12.42 9.37
C PHE A 229 13.69 10.97 9.41
N ALA A 230 12.46 10.74 8.96
CA ALA A 230 11.84 9.43 9.00
C ALA A 230 12.63 8.37 8.23
N SER A 231 13.11 8.68 7.03
CA SER A 231 13.87 7.74 6.20
C SER A 231 15.27 7.47 6.78
N LEU A 232 15.95 8.48 7.32
CA LEU A 232 17.23 8.32 8.01
C LEU A 232 17.06 7.49 9.28
N PHE A 233 16.05 7.79 10.10
CA PHE A 233 15.73 7.04 11.32
C PHE A 233 15.46 5.56 10.99
N THR A 234 14.63 5.30 9.97
CA THR A 234 14.29 3.93 9.56
C THR A 234 15.53 3.16 9.10
N LYS A 235 16.45 3.80 8.38
CA LYS A 235 17.68 3.19 7.92
C LYS A 235 18.59 2.76 9.06
N THR A 236 18.57 3.49 10.18
CA THR A 236 19.42 3.22 11.35
C THR A 236 18.77 2.22 12.32
N ASN A 237 17.44 2.25 12.45
CA ASN A 237 16.72 1.54 13.52
C ASN A 237 15.84 0.36 13.02
N ASP A 238 15.82 0.07 11.72
CA ASP A 238 14.99 -0.97 11.09
C ASP A 238 13.48 -0.90 11.46
N ARG A 239 13.04 0.28 11.88
CA ARG A 239 11.64 0.61 12.15
C ARG A 239 11.33 2.04 11.74
N PHE A 240 10.10 2.34 11.41
CA PHE A 240 9.69 3.74 11.19
C PHE A 240 9.52 4.49 12.52
N PRO A 241 9.76 5.82 12.54
CA PRO A 241 9.64 6.62 13.75
C PRO A 241 8.18 6.81 14.16
N ARG A 242 7.95 6.92 15.47
CA ARG A 242 6.70 7.37 16.09
C ARG A 242 6.82 8.85 16.47
N LEU A 243 5.71 9.50 16.84
CA LEU A 243 5.73 10.93 17.22
C LEU A 243 6.72 11.24 18.34
N CYS A 244 6.90 10.34 19.33
CA CYS A 244 7.90 10.50 20.38
C CYS A 244 9.34 10.56 19.83
N ASP A 245 9.66 9.80 18.80
CA ASP A 245 11.00 9.83 18.17
C ASP A 245 11.25 11.19 17.49
N TYR A 246 10.21 11.78 16.87
CA TYR A 246 10.29 13.12 16.29
C TYR A 246 10.49 14.18 17.38
N GLU A 247 9.73 14.12 18.47
CA GLU A 247 9.78 15.04 19.58
C GLU A 247 11.15 15.02 20.29
N GLN A 248 11.69 13.82 20.56
CA GLN A 248 13.01 13.63 21.14
C GLN A 248 14.12 14.21 20.29
N HIS A 249 13.99 14.13 18.96
CA HIS A 249 14.98 14.70 18.05
C HIS A 249 14.84 16.22 17.94
N SER A 250 13.65 16.73 17.65
CA SER A 250 13.39 18.18 17.56
C SER A 250 11.90 18.47 17.52
N LYS A 251 11.43 19.42 18.35
CA LYS A 251 10.02 19.85 18.40
C LYS A 251 9.48 20.40 17.08
N ASP A 252 10.34 20.99 16.23
CA ASP A 252 9.96 21.54 14.91
C ASP A 252 9.58 20.46 13.89
N LEU A 253 9.93 19.20 14.15
CA LEU A 253 9.49 18.04 13.36
C LEU A 253 8.06 17.60 13.68
N LEU A 254 7.48 18.03 14.81
CA LEU A 254 6.10 17.68 15.15
C LEU A 254 5.11 18.32 14.18
N PRO A 255 4.04 17.62 13.80
CA PRO A 255 3.00 18.18 12.94
C PRO A 255 2.13 19.17 13.72
N ASP A 256 1.85 20.33 13.15
CA ASP A 256 0.90 21.31 13.68
C ASP A 256 -0.56 20.86 13.43
N HIS A 257 -1.00 19.86 14.19
CA HIS A 257 -2.35 19.31 14.08
C HIS A 257 -2.92 18.96 15.45
N LYS A 258 -4.21 19.29 15.70
CA LYS A 258 -4.90 18.99 16.98
C LYS A 258 -4.77 17.54 17.43
N SER A 259 -4.71 16.58 16.51
CA SER A 259 -4.58 15.16 16.82
C SER A 259 -3.15 14.72 17.21
N ALA A 260 -2.13 15.56 17.02
CA ALA A 260 -0.77 15.22 17.45
C ALA A 260 -0.69 15.05 18.97
N ASN A 261 -1.49 15.82 19.72
CA ASN A 261 -1.49 15.80 21.19
C ASN A 261 -2.43 14.73 21.79
N THR A 262 -3.20 14.00 20.97
CA THR A 262 -4.19 13.01 21.46
C THR A 262 -3.70 11.56 21.42
N GLY A 263 -2.46 11.32 20.99
CA GLY A 263 -1.91 9.98 20.75
C GLY A 263 -2.57 9.21 19.58
N LYS A 264 -3.66 9.75 19.01
CA LYS A 264 -4.25 9.23 17.78
C LYS A 264 -3.35 9.62 16.60
N PHE A 265 -3.05 8.65 15.72
CA PHE A 265 -2.14 8.84 14.57
C PHE A 265 -0.65 9.05 14.93
N ALA A 266 -0.19 8.39 15.99
CA ALA A 266 1.23 8.42 16.41
C ALA A 266 2.21 7.90 15.33
N ASP A 267 1.71 7.19 14.31
CA ASP A 267 2.45 6.60 13.20
C ASP A 267 2.20 7.28 11.84
N ARG A 268 1.74 8.53 11.85
CA ARG A 268 1.32 9.25 10.63
C ARG A 268 2.40 9.34 9.56
N PHE A 269 3.67 9.56 9.95
CA PHE A 269 4.80 9.64 9.02
C PHE A 269 5.48 8.29 8.91
N ARG A 270 4.82 7.35 8.22
CA ARG A 270 5.27 5.97 8.10
C ARG A 270 6.14 5.74 6.88
N VAL A 271 7.38 5.35 7.12
CA VAL A 271 8.27 4.84 6.08
C VAL A 271 7.91 3.38 5.78
N GLN A 272 7.87 3.03 4.52
CA GLN A 272 7.72 1.65 4.09
C GLN A 272 9.06 0.93 4.24
N LEU A 273 9.09 -0.16 5.01
CA LEU A 273 10.32 -0.90 5.33
C LEU A 273 10.83 -1.67 4.11
N PRO A 274 12.11 -1.49 3.69
CA PRO A 274 12.62 -2.10 2.46
C PRO A 274 12.68 -3.62 2.51
N ASN A 275 12.97 -4.20 3.69
CA ASN A 275 13.22 -5.63 3.88
C ASN A 275 11.96 -6.42 4.24
N GLU A 276 10.79 -5.78 4.27
CA GLU A 276 9.51 -6.41 4.55
C GLU A 276 8.51 -6.19 3.40
N PRO A 277 7.43 -7.01 3.31
CA PRO A 277 6.28 -6.65 2.50
C PRO A 277 5.70 -5.31 2.96
N ALA A 278 5.33 -4.45 2.01
CA ALA A 278 4.78 -3.13 2.31
C ALA A 278 3.51 -3.21 3.17
N THR A 279 3.16 -2.15 3.87
CA THR A 279 1.84 -2.04 4.51
C THR A 279 0.75 -1.93 3.45
N THR A 280 -0.50 -2.24 3.82
CA THR A 280 -1.63 -2.19 2.89
C THR A 280 -1.71 -0.85 2.15
N VAL A 281 -1.54 -0.87 0.83
CA VAL A 281 -1.82 0.29 -0.04
C VAL A 281 -3.32 0.51 -0.10
N THR A 282 -3.77 1.64 0.39
CA THR A 282 -5.19 2.05 0.41
C THR A 282 -5.39 3.30 -0.44
N SER A 283 -6.63 3.64 -0.77
CA SER A 283 -6.97 4.87 -1.49
C SER A 283 -6.51 6.15 -0.76
N HIS A 284 -6.24 6.10 0.55
CA HIS A 284 -5.68 7.21 1.33
C HIS A 284 -4.31 7.69 0.86
N ILE A 285 -3.54 6.86 0.14
CA ILE A 285 -2.27 7.28 -0.48
C ILE A 285 -2.48 8.49 -1.42
N SER A 286 -3.69 8.66 -1.97
CA SER A 286 -4.06 9.80 -2.81
C SER A 286 -3.98 11.17 -2.10
N LYS A 287 -4.15 11.22 -0.77
CA LYS A 287 -4.21 12.47 0.02
C LYS A 287 -2.84 13.15 0.12
N ASP A 288 -2.05 12.77 1.11
CA ASP A 288 -0.76 13.42 1.41
C ASP A 288 0.46 12.50 1.27
N GLY A 289 0.24 11.17 1.29
CA GLY A 289 1.30 10.18 1.18
C GLY A 289 2.11 9.96 2.46
N HIS A 290 1.72 10.56 3.58
CA HIS A 290 2.46 10.47 4.84
C HIS A 290 2.59 9.05 5.40
N TYR A 291 1.65 8.16 5.10
CA TYR A 291 1.72 6.74 5.47
C TYR A 291 2.54 5.88 4.50
N PHE A 292 3.07 6.48 3.42
CA PHE A 292 3.73 5.78 2.32
C PHE A 292 5.02 6.49 1.91
N ILE A 293 5.87 6.81 2.89
CA ILE A 293 7.16 7.47 2.65
C ILE A 293 8.14 6.44 2.09
N HIS A 294 8.87 6.82 1.04
CA HIS A 294 9.91 6.00 0.44
C HIS A 294 11.10 5.86 1.39
N PHE A 295 11.66 4.65 1.49
CA PHE A 295 12.73 4.34 2.45
C PHE A 295 14.09 4.96 2.12
N ASP A 296 14.35 5.34 0.85
CA ASP A 296 15.62 5.97 0.45
C ASP A 296 15.61 7.47 0.78
N PRO A 297 16.40 7.94 1.79
CA PRO A 297 16.43 9.34 2.18
C PRO A 297 16.95 10.25 1.06
N ASN A 298 17.70 9.71 0.10
CA ASN A 298 18.20 10.49 -1.03
C ASN A 298 17.10 10.91 -2.00
N GLN A 299 15.94 10.24 -1.99
CA GLN A 299 14.77 10.60 -2.81
C GLN A 299 13.79 11.52 -2.06
N CYS A 300 13.74 11.46 -0.74
CA CYS A 300 12.97 12.31 0.17
C CYS A 300 11.55 12.59 -0.33
N ARG A 301 10.72 11.56 -0.47
CA ARG A 301 9.37 11.62 -1.06
C ARG A 301 8.44 10.52 -0.56
N SER A 302 7.17 10.62 -0.88
CA SER A 302 6.25 9.48 -0.82
C SER A 302 6.36 8.61 -2.07
N LEU A 303 5.78 7.39 -2.02
CA LEU A 303 5.71 6.48 -3.15
C LEU A 303 4.94 7.10 -4.32
N THR A 304 5.37 6.78 -5.54
CA THR A 304 4.67 7.12 -6.79
C THR A 304 3.49 6.17 -7.05
N VAL A 305 2.68 6.50 -8.06
CA VAL A 305 1.60 5.60 -8.52
C VAL A 305 2.19 4.27 -8.99
N ARG A 306 3.28 4.28 -9.77
CA ARG A 306 3.93 3.05 -10.25
C ARG A 306 4.49 2.18 -9.13
N GLU A 307 5.12 2.77 -8.13
CA GLU A 307 5.59 2.01 -6.96
C GLU A 307 4.44 1.38 -6.19
N ALA A 308 3.37 2.14 -5.94
CA ALA A 308 2.15 1.62 -5.33
C ALA A 308 1.51 0.51 -6.19
N ALA A 309 1.52 0.66 -7.52
CA ALA A 309 1.00 -0.33 -8.46
C ALA A 309 1.81 -1.63 -8.43
N ARG A 310 3.15 -1.57 -8.39
CA ARG A 310 3.99 -2.77 -8.24
C ARG A 310 3.78 -3.46 -6.88
N ILE A 311 3.60 -2.71 -5.80
CA ILE A 311 3.22 -3.27 -4.49
C ILE A 311 1.87 -3.99 -4.56
N GLN A 312 0.94 -3.48 -5.35
CA GLN A 312 -0.36 -4.12 -5.64
C GLN A 312 -0.26 -5.19 -6.75
N THR A 313 0.95 -5.47 -7.26
CA THR A 313 1.20 -6.43 -8.33
C THR A 313 0.54 -6.12 -9.68
N PHE A 314 0.32 -4.85 -10.01
CA PHE A 314 -0.03 -4.49 -11.39
C PHE A 314 1.18 -4.64 -12.32
N PRO A 315 1.03 -5.23 -13.52
CA PRO A 315 2.08 -5.27 -14.53
C PRO A 315 2.52 -3.86 -14.97
N ASP A 316 3.76 -3.71 -15.43
CA ASP A 316 4.31 -2.39 -15.77
C ASP A 316 3.65 -1.75 -16.99
N ASN A 317 3.10 -2.56 -17.90
CA ASN A 317 2.34 -2.10 -19.06
C ASN A 317 0.90 -1.66 -18.73
N TYR A 318 0.44 -1.81 -17.48
CA TYR A 318 -0.85 -1.27 -17.07
C TYR A 318 -0.75 0.24 -16.81
N LEU A 319 -1.42 1.03 -17.64
CA LEU A 319 -1.46 2.49 -17.54
C LEU A 319 -2.68 2.94 -16.74
N PHE A 320 -2.45 3.72 -15.68
CA PHE A 320 -3.52 4.36 -14.92
C PHE A 320 -3.84 5.72 -15.51
N CYS A 321 -5.10 5.97 -15.85
CA CYS A 321 -5.59 7.19 -16.47
C CYS A 321 -6.25 8.15 -15.48
N GLY A 322 -6.36 9.42 -15.89
CA GLY A 322 -6.98 10.48 -15.11
C GLY A 322 -6.00 11.22 -14.18
N PRO A 323 -6.48 12.13 -13.34
CA PRO A 323 -5.63 12.88 -12.42
C PRO A 323 -5.01 11.94 -11.39
N ARG A 324 -3.81 12.29 -10.87
CA ARG A 324 -3.03 11.47 -9.94
C ARG A 324 -3.84 10.92 -8.76
N THR A 325 -4.78 11.71 -8.23
CA THR A 325 -5.68 11.26 -7.16
C THR A 325 -6.52 10.05 -7.60
N ALA A 326 -7.08 10.08 -8.82
CA ALA A 326 -7.83 8.98 -9.38
C ALA A 326 -6.95 7.75 -9.63
N GLN A 327 -5.72 7.96 -10.15
CA GLN A 327 -4.74 6.88 -10.35
C GLN A 327 -4.44 6.14 -9.03
N TYR A 328 -4.17 6.86 -7.93
CA TYR A 328 -3.97 6.25 -6.61
C TYR A 328 -5.22 5.53 -6.08
N HIS A 329 -6.41 6.05 -6.34
CA HIS A 329 -7.67 5.39 -5.95
C HIS A 329 -7.83 4.07 -6.70
N GLN A 330 -7.54 4.03 -8.00
CA GLN A 330 -7.58 2.81 -8.81
C GLN A 330 -6.64 1.75 -8.21
N VAL A 331 -5.39 2.13 -7.90
CA VAL A 331 -4.43 1.22 -7.27
C VAL A 331 -4.91 0.74 -5.90
N GLY A 332 -5.33 1.66 -5.02
CA GLY A 332 -5.65 1.35 -3.62
C GLY A 332 -6.92 0.49 -3.44
N ASN A 333 -7.88 0.59 -4.37
CA ASN A 333 -9.15 -0.14 -4.32
C ASN A 333 -9.08 -1.52 -5.01
N ALA A 334 -8.01 -1.81 -5.73
CA ALA A 334 -7.88 -3.07 -6.47
C ALA A 334 -7.65 -4.27 -5.55
N VAL A 335 -8.12 -5.43 -5.99
CA VAL A 335 -7.57 -6.73 -5.57
C VAL A 335 -6.24 -6.91 -6.32
N PRO A 336 -5.15 -7.34 -5.64
CA PRO A 336 -3.87 -7.53 -6.31
C PRO A 336 -3.97 -8.45 -7.53
N PRO A 337 -3.63 -8.01 -8.76
CA PRO A 337 -3.81 -8.80 -9.98
C PRO A 337 -3.13 -10.18 -9.93
N TYR A 338 -1.96 -10.29 -9.30
CA TYR A 338 -1.27 -11.58 -9.15
C TYR A 338 -2.05 -12.56 -8.26
N LEU A 339 -2.70 -12.08 -7.19
CA LEU A 339 -3.60 -12.88 -6.37
C LEU A 339 -4.90 -13.22 -7.14
N SER A 340 -5.45 -12.25 -7.89
CA SER A 340 -6.64 -12.47 -8.71
C SER A 340 -6.41 -13.52 -9.79
N LYS A 341 -5.21 -13.60 -10.39
CA LYS A 341 -4.84 -14.66 -11.33
C LYS A 341 -4.93 -16.03 -10.67
N GLN A 342 -4.33 -16.21 -9.48
CA GLN A 342 -4.34 -17.48 -8.74
C GLN A 342 -5.79 -17.92 -8.40
N ILE A 343 -6.64 -16.98 -7.96
CA ILE A 343 -8.06 -17.23 -7.72
C ILE A 343 -8.77 -17.60 -9.02
N GLY A 344 -8.46 -16.91 -10.12
CA GLY A 344 -9.01 -17.17 -11.44
C GLY A 344 -8.66 -18.57 -11.96
N GLU A 345 -7.46 -19.05 -11.70
CA GLU A 345 -7.03 -20.41 -12.05
C GLU A 345 -7.85 -21.48 -11.30
N ILE A 346 -8.08 -21.29 -9.99
CA ILE A 346 -8.97 -22.18 -9.20
C ILE A 346 -10.38 -22.19 -9.79
N VAL A 347 -10.94 -21.01 -10.09
CA VAL A 347 -12.29 -20.90 -10.68
C VAL A 347 -12.34 -21.54 -12.08
N SER A 348 -11.30 -21.34 -12.90
CA SER A 348 -11.22 -21.92 -14.24
C SER A 348 -11.21 -23.47 -14.19
N ASN A 349 -10.49 -24.05 -13.22
CA ASN A 349 -10.47 -25.50 -13.06
C ASN A 349 -11.84 -26.07 -12.69
N ILE A 350 -12.61 -25.38 -11.85
CA ILE A 350 -13.99 -25.76 -11.50
C ILE A 350 -14.93 -25.73 -12.73
N LEU A 351 -14.69 -24.83 -13.69
CA LEU A 351 -15.56 -24.62 -14.85
C LEU A 351 -15.22 -25.48 -16.07
N LYS A 352 -14.04 -26.17 -16.07
CA LYS A 352 -13.59 -27.03 -17.17
C LYS A 352 -14.08 -28.49 -17.05
N GLU A 353 -14.56 -28.86 -15.89
CA GLU A 353 -15.14 -30.16 -15.57
C GLU A 353 -16.69 -30.10 -15.51
#